data_74addebbb578ccbe6d051065dca0b34a
#
_entry.id   74addebbb578ccbe6d051065dca0b34a
#
_cell.length_a   1.000
_cell.length_b   1.000
_cell.length_c   1.000
_cell.angle_alpha   90.00
_cell.angle_beta   90.00
_cell.angle_gamma   90.00
#
_symmetry.space_group_name_H-M   'P 1'
#
loop_
_entity.id
_entity.type
_entity.pdbx_description
1 polymer ?
#
loop_
_entity_poly.entity_id
_entity_poly.type
_entity_poly.pdbx_seq_one_letter_code
_entity_poly.pdbx_strand_id
1 'polypeptide(L)'
;MPPKTVTFDKVHLLDRYVSEGASMGDINMDGHMDIVAGPLWWKGPDFKKAYAYAPVKYFPIIGPGLEGYSTNFFTFPSHIDGNRWIDILQVGLPGTDSKWIKDPGKISIPIDEIVGEPQYLNALANVCHESPVLVNIIGDDKKELLAFSEGRLVLGIPCKDNGEDWLVLPISEVDPKRFPVYSHGLGSGDINGDGLPDIVERSGWWEQPKNWDRSSLWKYHQYPFSPGTGGAQMYAFDIDGDGDNDVVTSMDGHGYGLSWHEQIGDKSEIHFKEHIIMTDRSEDNPYGVFFSQLHALTVADLDNDGILDIITGKSYYAHNGRDPGAEDPAVLYWFKTVRHTDGSVEFVPYMIDDDSGVGRQISTGDLNNDGKIDIVTSNKKGVFVFIQK
;
A
#
# COMPACT_ATOMS: atom_id res chain seq x y z
N MET A 1 -17.80 -19.88 -18.84
CA MET A 1 -17.22 -19.05 -19.92
C MET A 1 -15.72 -19.16 -19.76
N PRO A 2 -14.90 -19.07 -20.82
CA PRO A 2 -13.46 -18.96 -20.61
C PRO A 2 -13.20 -17.72 -19.77
N PRO A 3 -12.20 -17.72 -18.87
CA PRO A 3 -11.89 -16.57 -18.04
C PRO A 3 -11.65 -15.35 -18.95
N LYS A 4 -12.23 -14.22 -18.57
CA LYS A 4 -12.02 -12.95 -19.28
C LYS A 4 -10.53 -12.61 -19.14
N THR A 5 -9.81 -12.56 -20.25
CA THR A 5 -8.38 -12.26 -20.22
C THR A 5 -8.23 -10.77 -19.95
N VAL A 6 -7.77 -10.42 -18.75
CA VAL A 6 -7.40 -9.05 -18.41
C VAL A 6 -6.02 -8.76 -19.01
N THR A 7 -5.91 -7.67 -19.75
CA THR A 7 -4.65 -7.22 -20.36
C THR A 7 -4.48 -5.73 -20.12
N PHE A 8 -3.23 -5.25 -20.17
CA PHE A 8 -2.90 -3.86 -19.88
C PHE A 8 -2.04 -3.23 -20.98
N ASP A 9 -2.22 -1.93 -21.18
CA ASP A 9 -1.26 -1.07 -21.89
C ASP A 9 -0.33 -0.43 -20.86
N LYS A 10 0.97 -0.75 -20.95
CA LYS A 10 2.01 -0.15 -20.09
C LYS A 10 2.38 1.23 -20.60
N VAL A 11 2.33 2.22 -19.72
CA VAL A 11 2.87 3.58 -19.94
C VAL A 11 3.99 3.84 -18.93
N HIS A 12 5.20 4.10 -19.43
CA HIS A 12 6.34 4.51 -18.61
C HIS A 12 6.38 6.03 -18.55
N LEU A 13 5.84 6.62 -17.47
CA LEU A 13 5.69 8.07 -17.32
C LEU A 13 7.01 8.80 -17.06
N LEU A 14 7.91 8.14 -16.34
CA LEU A 14 9.22 8.68 -15.97
C LEU A 14 10.23 7.54 -15.84
N ASP A 15 11.38 7.66 -16.49
CA ASP A 15 12.47 6.68 -16.51
C ASP A 15 13.56 6.96 -15.45
N ARG A 16 13.25 7.80 -14.46
CA ARG A 16 14.15 8.20 -13.38
C ARG A 16 13.53 7.94 -12.02
N TYR A 17 14.36 7.56 -11.07
CA TYR A 17 13.94 7.26 -9.72
C TYR A 17 13.64 8.54 -8.93
N VAL A 18 12.38 8.73 -8.56
CA VAL A 18 11.87 9.91 -7.83
C VAL A 18 11.13 9.53 -6.55
N SER A 19 10.54 8.33 -6.48
CA SER A 19 9.70 7.87 -5.40
C SER A 19 9.69 6.35 -5.32
N GLU A 20 9.49 5.79 -4.11
CA GLU A 20 9.26 4.35 -3.90
C GLU A 20 7.78 3.96 -4.06
N GLY A 21 6.88 4.92 -4.16
CA GLY A 21 5.45 4.69 -4.30
C GLY A 21 4.79 5.73 -5.19
N ALA A 22 3.65 5.37 -5.74
CA ALA A 22 2.79 6.26 -6.51
C ALA A 22 1.32 6.04 -6.15
N SER A 23 0.51 7.05 -6.38
CA SER A 23 -0.91 7.02 -6.11
C SER A 23 -1.69 7.81 -7.16
N MET A 24 -3.03 7.82 -7.03
CA MET A 24 -3.93 8.51 -7.94
C MET A 24 -4.98 9.32 -7.19
N GLY A 25 -5.44 10.41 -7.81
CA GLY A 25 -6.49 11.28 -7.30
C GLY A 25 -6.75 12.43 -8.26
N ASP A 26 -7.93 13.03 -8.22
CA ASP A 26 -8.24 14.25 -8.99
C ASP A 26 -7.60 15.48 -8.31
N ILE A 27 -6.28 15.63 -8.53
CA ILE A 27 -5.44 16.62 -7.83
C ILE A 27 -5.83 18.06 -8.20
N ASN A 28 -6.23 18.27 -9.45
CA ASN A 28 -6.53 19.59 -9.98
C ASN A 28 -8.05 19.88 -10.03
N MET A 29 -8.89 18.95 -9.60
CA MET A 29 -10.35 19.05 -9.55
C MET A 29 -11.01 19.29 -10.93
N ASP A 30 -10.50 18.65 -11.96
CA ASP A 30 -11.09 18.75 -13.31
C ASP A 30 -11.99 17.54 -13.67
N GLY A 31 -12.19 16.61 -12.74
CA GLY A 31 -13.03 15.43 -12.90
C GLY A 31 -12.33 14.24 -13.52
N HIS A 32 -11.02 14.32 -13.74
CA HIS A 32 -10.18 13.22 -14.20
C HIS A 32 -9.18 12.84 -13.13
N MET A 33 -8.91 11.54 -13.01
CA MET A 33 -7.88 11.06 -12.10
C MET A 33 -6.49 11.42 -12.63
N ASP A 34 -5.68 12.01 -11.76
CA ASP A 34 -4.27 12.32 -11.97
C ASP A 34 -3.40 11.28 -11.25
N ILE A 35 -2.12 11.21 -11.60
CA ILE A 35 -1.13 10.33 -10.96
C ILE A 35 -0.15 11.18 -10.17
N VAL A 36 0.23 10.71 -8.98
CA VAL A 36 1.19 11.38 -8.09
C VAL A 36 2.31 10.44 -7.71
N ALA A 37 3.56 10.88 -7.86
CA ALA A 37 4.73 10.16 -7.38
C ALA A 37 5.82 11.14 -6.90
N GLY A 38 6.19 11.06 -5.61
CA GLY A 38 7.13 12.01 -5.02
C GLY A 38 6.65 13.46 -5.18
N PRO A 39 7.47 14.36 -5.70
CA PRO A 39 7.13 15.78 -5.88
C PRO A 39 6.38 16.08 -7.19
N LEU A 40 5.99 15.06 -7.94
CA LEU A 40 5.43 15.17 -9.28
C LEU A 40 3.99 14.70 -9.35
N TRP A 41 3.23 15.29 -10.27
CA TRP A 41 1.94 14.75 -10.68
C TRP A 41 1.75 14.84 -12.19
N TRP A 42 1.03 13.89 -12.77
CA TRP A 42 0.71 13.80 -14.20
C TRP A 42 -0.78 13.97 -14.37
N LYS A 43 -1.13 14.97 -15.21
CA LYS A 43 -2.53 15.29 -15.47
C LYS A 43 -3.21 14.22 -16.31
N GLY A 44 -4.33 13.70 -15.80
CA GLY A 44 -5.22 12.81 -16.53
C GLY A 44 -6.05 13.51 -17.62
N PRO A 45 -6.72 12.73 -18.49
CA PRO A 45 -6.66 11.27 -18.57
C PRO A 45 -5.53 10.73 -19.46
N ASP A 46 -4.73 11.57 -20.11
CA ASP A 46 -3.73 11.13 -21.10
C ASP A 46 -2.29 11.14 -20.55
N PHE A 47 -2.09 11.65 -19.35
CA PHE A 47 -0.83 11.71 -18.59
C PHE A 47 0.37 12.31 -19.33
N LYS A 48 0.12 13.10 -20.40
CA LYS A 48 1.18 13.71 -21.20
C LYS A 48 1.81 14.93 -20.56
N LYS A 49 1.12 15.57 -19.60
CA LYS A 49 1.59 16.75 -18.92
C LYS A 49 1.97 16.41 -17.50
N ALA A 50 3.24 16.62 -17.16
CA ALA A 50 3.76 16.46 -15.83
C ALA A 50 4.04 17.82 -15.19
N TYR A 51 3.72 17.95 -13.92
CA TYR A 51 3.92 19.13 -13.12
C TYR A 51 4.65 18.78 -11.84
N ALA A 52 5.44 19.74 -11.33
CA ALA A 52 6.08 19.65 -10.04
C ALA A 52 5.41 20.60 -9.03
N TYR A 53 5.12 20.13 -7.84
CA TYR A 53 4.63 20.92 -6.73
C TYR A 53 5.68 21.15 -5.63
N ALA A 54 6.84 20.49 -5.76
CA ALA A 54 7.99 20.63 -4.88
C ALA A 54 9.28 20.43 -5.70
N PRO A 55 10.46 20.81 -5.18
CA PRO A 55 11.73 20.61 -5.87
C PRO A 55 11.95 19.14 -6.24
N VAL A 56 12.24 18.88 -7.51
CA VAL A 56 12.43 17.55 -8.04
C VAL A 56 13.83 17.06 -7.72
N LYS A 57 13.93 15.96 -7.00
CA LYS A 57 15.17 15.25 -6.73
C LYS A 57 15.10 13.84 -7.30
N TYR A 58 16.07 13.50 -8.13
CA TYR A 58 16.27 12.13 -8.61
C TYR A 58 17.31 11.43 -7.74
N PHE A 59 17.05 10.19 -7.43
CA PHE A 59 17.88 9.40 -6.53
C PHE A 59 18.70 8.38 -7.33
N PRO A 60 19.90 7.99 -6.86
CA PRO A 60 20.64 6.90 -7.48
C PRO A 60 19.94 5.56 -7.13
N ILE A 61 20.04 4.59 -8.04
CA ILE A 61 19.55 3.22 -7.80
C ILE A 61 20.38 2.54 -6.71
N ILE A 62 21.67 2.84 -6.68
CA ILE A 62 22.65 2.30 -5.73
C ILE A 62 23.34 3.46 -5.03
N GLY A 63 23.58 3.34 -3.73
CA GLY A 63 24.29 4.34 -2.95
C GLY A 63 24.68 3.82 -1.57
N PRO A 64 25.68 4.39 -0.91
CA PRO A 64 26.07 4.01 0.44
C PRO A 64 24.95 4.32 1.45
N GLY A 65 24.71 3.41 2.38
CA GLY A 65 23.67 3.55 3.39
C GLY A 65 22.28 3.77 2.76
N LEU A 66 21.65 4.88 3.08
CA LEU A 66 20.31 5.25 2.59
C LEU A 66 20.33 6.10 1.31
N GLU A 67 21.46 6.42 0.72
CA GLU A 67 21.53 7.27 -0.49
C GLU A 67 20.85 6.62 -1.70
N GLY A 68 20.72 5.27 -1.73
CA GLY A 68 19.99 4.53 -2.76
C GLY A 68 18.48 4.50 -2.56
N TYR A 69 17.91 5.33 -1.68
CA TYR A 69 16.46 5.42 -1.45
C TYR A 69 15.94 6.84 -1.62
N SER A 70 14.69 6.95 -2.05
CA SER A 70 14.02 8.25 -2.12
C SER A 70 13.61 8.72 -0.72
N THR A 71 13.29 10.00 -0.61
CA THR A 71 12.69 10.58 0.61
C THR A 71 11.17 10.46 0.61
N ASN A 72 10.58 9.77 -0.38
CA ASN A 72 9.14 9.56 -0.47
C ASN A 72 8.86 8.07 -0.73
N PHE A 73 8.34 7.37 0.29
CA PHE A 73 7.96 5.97 0.20
C PHE A 73 6.49 5.81 -0.15
N PHE A 74 5.63 6.68 0.41
CA PHE A 74 4.19 6.65 0.18
C PHE A 74 3.67 8.05 -0.11
N THR A 75 2.73 8.10 -1.03
CA THR A 75 2.01 9.32 -1.41
C THR A 75 0.52 9.04 -1.29
N PHE A 76 -0.19 9.81 -0.48
CA PHE A 76 -1.62 9.65 -0.25
C PHE A 76 -2.38 10.94 -0.57
N PRO A 77 -3.04 11.02 -1.74
CA PRO A 77 -4.00 12.07 -2.02
C PRO A 77 -5.21 11.96 -1.09
N SER A 78 -5.56 13.03 -0.39
CA SER A 78 -6.70 13.05 0.55
C SER A 78 -7.15 14.48 0.85
N HIS A 79 -8.39 14.64 1.34
CA HIS A 79 -8.89 15.91 1.88
C HIS A 79 -8.48 16.06 3.35
N ILE A 80 -7.28 16.58 3.61
CA ILE A 80 -6.70 16.63 4.97
C ILE A 80 -7.27 17.80 5.76
N ASP A 81 -7.32 19.00 5.19
CA ASP A 81 -7.79 20.21 5.89
C ASP A 81 -9.31 20.44 5.77
N GLY A 82 -10.01 19.51 5.11
CA GLY A 82 -11.46 19.55 4.95
C GLY A 82 -11.97 20.58 3.94
N ASN A 83 -11.08 21.23 3.18
CA ASN A 83 -11.49 22.02 2.02
C ASN A 83 -11.82 21.10 0.82
N ARG A 84 -12.23 21.68 -0.32
CA ARG A 84 -12.60 20.86 -1.49
C ARG A 84 -11.43 20.30 -2.29
N TRP A 85 -10.21 20.83 -2.09
CA TRP A 85 -9.03 20.41 -2.85
C TRP A 85 -8.41 19.17 -2.26
N ILE A 86 -7.76 18.39 -3.11
CA ILE A 86 -6.94 17.26 -2.67
C ILE A 86 -5.61 17.80 -2.14
N ASP A 87 -5.24 17.36 -0.96
CA ASP A 87 -3.92 17.52 -0.36
C ASP A 87 -3.10 16.25 -0.59
N ILE A 88 -1.78 16.33 -0.42
CA ILE A 88 -0.91 15.16 -0.53
C ILE A 88 -0.17 14.94 0.79
N LEU A 89 -0.49 13.82 1.44
CA LEU A 89 0.29 13.30 2.55
C LEU A 89 1.45 12.46 2.01
N GLN A 90 2.66 12.75 2.49
CA GLN A 90 3.88 12.02 2.15
C GLN A 90 4.44 11.33 3.40
N VAL A 91 4.73 10.05 3.28
CA VAL A 91 5.50 9.28 4.26
C VAL A 91 6.83 8.92 3.62
N GLY A 92 7.91 9.30 4.28
CA GLY A 92 9.27 9.12 3.79
C GLY A 92 9.95 7.86 4.30
N LEU A 93 11.26 7.96 4.45
CA LEU A 93 12.09 6.90 5.04
C LEU A 93 11.61 6.55 6.46
N PRO A 94 11.57 5.28 6.83
CA PRO A 94 11.22 4.87 8.19
C PRO A 94 12.05 5.58 9.25
N GLY A 95 11.38 6.06 10.29
CA GLY A 95 11.99 6.86 11.36
C GLY A 95 12.01 8.37 11.08
N THR A 96 11.38 8.82 9.98
CA THR A 96 11.21 10.26 9.70
C THR A 96 9.76 10.70 9.93
N ASP A 97 9.58 12.01 10.08
CA ASP A 97 8.26 12.61 10.18
C ASP A 97 7.54 12.57 8.83
N SER A 98 6.27 12.19 8.85
CA SER A 98 5.40 12.38 7.70
C SER A 98 4.98 13.84 7.57
N LYS A 99 4.73 14.26 6.34
CA LYS A 99 4.40 15.65 6.00
C LYS A 99 3.29 15.68 4.98
N TRP A 100 2.58 16.78 4.90
CA TRP A 100 1.61 16.97 3.86
C TRP A 100 1.72 18.34 3.21
N ILE A 101 1.21 18.46 2.01
CA ILE A 101 1.20 19.68 1.19
C ILE A 101 -0.25 20.01 0.87
N LYS A 102 -0.60 21.26 1.12
CA LYS A 102 -1.92 21.80 0.87
C LYS A 102 -2.12 22.13 -0.60
N ASP A 103 -3.23 21.70 -1.16
CA ASP A 103 -3.73 22.07 -2.49
C ASP A 103 -2.65 22.00 -3.62
N PRO A 104 -1.88 20.94 -3.78
CA PRO A 104 -0.78 20.90 -4.77
C PRO A 104 -1.28 21.03 -6.21
N GLY A 105 -2.53 20.68 -6.50
CA GLY A 105 -3.13 20.85 -7.82
C GLY A 105 -3.31 22.30 -8.27
N LYS A 106 -3.17 23.26 -7.37
CA LYS A 106 -3.08 24.69 -7.72
C LYS A 106 -1.69 25.08 -8.24
N ILE A 107 -0.71 24.21 -8.09
CA ILE A 107 0.67 24.38 -8.52
C ILE A 107 0.87 23.59 -9.81
N SER A 108 0.98 24.28 -10.94
CA SER A 108 1.15 23.68 -12.27
C SER A 108 2.46 24.14 -12.89
N ILE A 109 3.57 23.91 -12.18
CA ILE A 109 4.90 24.26 -12.68
C ILE A 109 5.41 23.09 -13.53
N PRO A 110 5.77 23.30 -14.81
CA PRO A 110 6.34 22.24 -15.64
C PRO A 110 7.56 21.59 -14.96
N ILE A 111 7.71 20.28 -15.16
CA ILE A 111 8.74 19.47 -14.50
C ILE A 111 10.18 19.96 -14.71
N ASP A 112 10.42 20.67 -15.83
CA ASP A 112 11.73 21.18 -16.20
C ASP A 112 12.01 22.60 -15.65
N GLU A 113 11.05 23.21 -14.97
CA GLU A 113 11.18 24.51 -14.35
C GLU A 113 11.59 24.41 -12.87
N ILE A 114 12.16 25.49 -12.34
CA ILE A 114 12.58 25.55 -10.94
C ILE A 114 11.35 25.79 -10.06
N VAL A 115 11.08 24.86 -9.18
CA VAL A 115 10.03 24.97 -8.15
C VAL A 115 10.67 25.46 -6.86
N GLY A 116 10.05 26.46 -6.23
CA GLY A 116 10.42 26.86 -4.86
C GLY A 116 10.05 25.79 -3.84
N GLU A 117 10.64 25.87 -2.65
CA GLU A 117 10.26 24.98 -1.55
C GLU A 117 8.78 25.20 -1.17
N PRO A 118 7.96 24.16 -1.18
CA PRO A 118 6.58 24.29 -0.75
C PRO A 118 6.50 24.42 0.77
N GLN A 119 5.41 24.94 1.24
CA GLN A 119 5.13 24.90 2.67
C GLN A 119 4.64 23.48 3.04
N TYR A 120 5.56 22.67 3.56
CA TYR A 120 5.20 21.41 4.20
C TYR A 120 4.60 21.66 5.57
N LEU A 121 3.51 20.95 5.87
CA LEU A 121 2.90 20.89 7.17
C LEU A 121 3.18 19.52 7.80
N ASN A 122 3.38 19.48 9.11
CA ASN A 122 3.65 18.22 9.79
C ASN A 122 2.37 17.39 9.87
N ALA A 123 2.53 16.08 9.81
CA ALA A 123 1.47 15.12 10.08
C ALA A 123 1.87 14.26 11.29
N LEU A 124 2.18 12.99 11.10
CA LEU A 124 2.59 12.08 12.17
C LEU A 124 4.12 12.08 12.30
N ALA A 125 4.63 12.29 13.50
CA ALA A 125 6.06 12.24 13.77
C ALA A 125 6.59 10.80 13.74
N ASN A 126 7.86 10.64 13.36
CA ASN A 126 8.64 9.41 13.49
C ASN A 126 7.89 8.15 13.00
N VAL A 127 7.41 8.17 11.76
CA VAL A 127 6.77 7.00 11.14
C VAL A 127 7.82 5.92 10.88
N CYS A 128 7.71 4.81 11.61
CA CYS A 128 8.73 3.76 11.63
C CYS A 128 8.50 2.62 10.64
N HIS A 129 7.32 2.58 10.00
CA HIS A 129 6.81 1.42 9.28
C HIS A 129 6.95 1.56 7.77
N GLU A 130 7.26 0.45 7.07
CA GLU A 130 7.31 0.39 5.60
C GLU A 130 6.00 -0.08 4.95
N SER A 131 4.91 -0.10 5.71
CA SER A 131 3.56 -0.41 5.21
C SER A 131 2.48 0.46 5.89
N PRO A 132 2.68 1.79 6.09
CA PRO A 132 1.64 2.63 6.65
C PRO A 132 0.43 2.66 5.72
N VAL A 133 -0.77 2.82 6.29
CA VAL A 133 -2.02 2.81 5.53
C VAL A 133 -2.84 4.06 5.85
N LEU A 134 -3.37 4.72 4.83
CA LEU A 134 -4.34 5.81 4.99
C LEU A 134 -5.75 5.25 4.78
N VAL A 135 -6.49 5.05 5.86
CA VAL A 135 -7.76 4.32 5.88
C VAL A 135 -8.73 4.93 6.88
N ASN A 136 -10.03 4.80 6.63
CA ASN A 136 -11.06 5.21 7.58
C ASN A 136 -11.28 4.10 8.63
N ILE A 137 -10.72 4.29 9.81
CA ILE A 137 -10.84 3.38 10.97
C ILE A 137 -11.95 3.85 11.93
N ILE A 138 -12.09 5.17 12.10
CA ILE A 138 -13.01 5.73 13.09
C ILE A 138 -14.46 5.73 12.59
N GLY A 139 -14.67 5.61 11.26
CA GLY A 139 -15.98 5.56 10.67
C GLY A 139 -16.62 6.94 10.44
N ASP A 140 -15.82 8.00 10.38
CA ASP A 140 -16.24 9.32 9.93
C ASP A 140 -15.86 9.56 8.44
N ASP A 141 -16.05 10.79 7.93
CA ASP A 141 -15.74 11.11 6.54
C ASP A 141 -14.23 11.26 6.25
N LYS A 142 -13.36 11.05 7.24
CA LYS A 142 -11.92 11.23 7.11
C LYS A 142 -11.18 9.90 7.13
N LYS A 143 -9.98 9.94 6.62
CA LYS A 143 -9.04 8.81 6.72
C LYS A 143 -7.95 9.13 7.73
N GLU A 144 -7.60 8.14 8.53
CA GLU A 144 -6.51 8.19 9.48
C GLU A 144 -5.25 7.57 8.87
N LEU A 145 -4.09 8.10 9.26
CA LEU A 145 -2.81 7.45 9.01
C LEU A 145 -2.55 6.38 10.08
N LEU A 146 -2.72 5.14 9.72
CA LEU A 146 -2.37 4.00 10.55
C LEU A 146 -0.89 3.70 10.37
N ALA A 147 -0.10 3.72 11.45
CA ALA A 147 1.33 3.51 11.39
C ALA A 147 1.93 3.08 12.74
N PHE A 148 3.18 2.66 12.71
CA PHE A 148 4.02 2.59 13.92
C PHE A 148 4.77 3.92 14.07
N SER A 149 4.67 4.49 15.25
CA SER A 149 5.35 5.73 15.62
C SER A 149 5.82 5.64 17.08
N GLU A 150 7.04 6.09 17.33
CA GLU A 150 7.62 6.13 18.68
C GLU A 150 7.49 4.80 19.47
N GLY A 151 7.65 3.68 18.78
CA GLY A 151 7.62 2.35 19.37
C GLY A 151 6.23 1.84 19.75
N ARG A 152 5.17 2.32 19.11
CA ARG A 152 3.80 1.84 19.29
C ARG A 152 2.97 1.94 18.01
N LEU A 153 1.86 1.25 17.98
CA LEU A 153 0.82 1.39 16.96
C LEU A 153 -0.06 2.59 17.28
N VAL A 154 -0.30 3.45 16.28
CA VAL A 154 -1.06 4.69 16.43
C VAL A 154 -1.98 4.96 15.23
N LEU A 155 -3.01 5.78 15.46
CA LEU A 155 -3.78 6.48 14.44
C LEU A 155 -3.42 7.97 14.46
N GLY A 156 -2.94 8.48 13.35
CA GLY A 156 -2.77 9.91 13.11
C GLY A 156 -4.03 10.47 12.45
N ILE A 157 -4.71 11.40 13.10
CA ILE A 157 -5.97 11.99 12.65
C ILE A 157 -5.74 13.42 12.20
N PRO A 158 -6.08 13.79 10.96
CA PRO A 158 -5.97 15.17 10.50
C PRO A 158 -6.88 16.11 11.30
N CYS A 159 -6.34 17.21 11.84
CA CYS A 159 -7.14 18.23 12.52
C CYS A 159 -7.94 19.10 11.53
N LYS A 160 -9.15 19.52 11.93
CA LYS A 160 -10.12 20.18 11.03
C LYS A 160 -9.74 21.61 10.59
N ASP A 161 -8.95 22.32 11.37
CA ASP A 161 -8.96 23.79 11.27
C ASP A 161 -7.72 24.44 10.64
N ASN A 162 -6.81 23.72 10.03
CA ASN A 162 -5.66 24.21 9.22
C ASN A 162 -4.59 23.13 9.03
N GLY A 163 -4.81 21.92 9.61
CA GLY A 163 -3.89 20.79 9.48
C GLY A 163 -2.55 20.97 10.21
N GLU A 164 -2.47 21.92 11.13
CA GLU A 164 -1.19 22.24 11.79
C GLU A 164 -0.76 21.19 12.80
N ASP A 165 -1.72 20.56 13.50
CA ASP A 165 -1.42 19.51 14.47
C ASP A 165 -2.34 18.31 14.24
N TRP A 166 -1.76 17.16 13.98
CA TRP A 166 -2.49 15.90 13.92
C TRP A 166 -2.72 15.36 15.34
N LEU A 167 -3.94 14.93 15.62
CA LEU A 167 -4.22 14.19 16.83
C LEU A 167 -3.66 12.78 16.70
N VAL A 168 -2.82 12.35 17.63
CA VAL A 168 -2.24 11.01 17.64
C VAL A 168 -2.92 10.18 18.73
N LEU A 169 -3.63 9.14 18.34
CA LEU A 169 -4.31 8.21 19.23
C LEU A 169 -3.50 6.91 19.35
N PRO A 170 -3.05 6.54 20.55
CA PRO A 170 -2.36 5.27 20.75
C PRO A 170 -3.37 4.11 20.69
N ILE A 171 -3.00 3.07 19.95
CA ILE A 171 -3.73 1.80 19.89
C ILE A 171 -3.09 0.78 20.83
N SER A 172 -1.76 0.80 20.94
CA SER A 172 -0.97 -0.12 21.75
C SER A 172 -0.17 0.58 22.83
N GLU A 173 0.32 -0.18 23.81
CA GLU A 173 1.42 0.25 24.68
C GLU A 173 2.69 0.50 23.87
N VAL A 174 3.64 1.22 24.47
CA VAL A 174 4.97 1.43 23.89
C VAL A 174 5.80 0.17 24.04
N ASP A 175 6.19 -0.42 22.93
CA ASP A 175 7.12 -1.56 22.86
C ASP A 175 8.01 -1.43 21.61
N PRO A 176 9.18 -0.76 21.71
CA PRO A 176 10.09 -0.59 20.56
C PRO A 176 10.68 -1.89 20.02
N LYS A 177 10.58 -3.01 20.74
CA LYS A 177 11.01 -4.31 20.23
C LYS A 177 9.96 -4.93 19.31
N ARG A 178 8.70 -4.70 19.61
CA ARG A 178 7.57 -5.12 18.80
C ARG A 178 7.38 -4.21 17.60
N PHE A 179 7.54 -2.90 17.79
CA PHE A 179 7.34 -1.86 16.79
C PHE A 179 8.66 -1.14 16.42
N PRO A 180 9.65 -1.89 15.88
CA PRO A 180 10.93 -1.30 15.52
C PRO A 180 10.82 -0.46 14.24
N VAL A 181 11.82 0.36 13.99
CA VAL A 181 12.02 1.02 12.70
C VAL A 181 12.30 -0.05 11.64
N TYR A 182 11.83 0.16 10.41
CA TYR A 182 11.92 -0.78 9.26
C TYR A 182 11.12 -2.08 9.46
N SER A 183 9.98 -1.99 10.14
CA SER A 183 9.02 -3.09 10.19
C SER A 183 8.01 -3.02 9.06
N HIS A 184 7.38 -4.15 8.75
CA HIS A 184 6.44 -4.34 7.66
C HIS A 184 5.17 -5.06 8.17
N GLY A 185 4.16 -5.16 7.31
CA GLY A 185 2.93 -5.90 7.60
C GLY A 185 1.96 -5.10 8.46
N LEU A 186 1.09 -4.32 7.81
CA LEU A 186 0.05 -3.54 8.46
C LEU A 186 -1.16 -3.38 7.54
N GLY A 187 -2.35 -3.44 8.11
CA GLY A 187 -3.60 -3.27 7.40
C GLY A 187 -4.79 -3.17 8.33
N SER A 188 -5.99 -3.20 7.75
CA SER A 188 -7.22 -3.16 8.52
C SER A 188 -8.34 -3.95 7.84
N GLY A 189 -9.32 -4.37 8.63
CA GLY A 189 -10.56 -4.99 8.21
C GLY A 189 -11.33 -5.52 9.41
N ASP A 190 -12.61 -5.82 9.24
CA ASP A 190 -13.50 -6.31 10.30
C ASP A 190 -13.25 -7.81 10.52
N ILE A 191 -12.32 -8.16 11.41
CA ILE A 191 -11.91 -9.55 11.66
C ILE A 191 -12.99 -10.32 12.42
N ASN A 192 -13.63 -9.67 13.40
CA ASN A 192 -14.60 -10.35 14.27
C ASN A 192 -16.05 -10.27 13.78
N GLY A 193 -16.29 -9.63 12.63
CA GLY A 193 -17.61 -9.50 12.01
C GLY A 193 -18.58 -8.64 12.81
N ASP A 194 -18.08 -7.63 13.56
CA ASP A 194 -18.90 -6.75 14.38
C ASP A 194 -19.27 -5.43 13.71
N GLY A 195 -18.77 -5.20 12.49
CA GLY A 195 -19.00 -4.03 11.67
C GLY A 195 -18.02 -2.90 11.88
N LEU A 196 -16.99 -3.07 12.71
CA LEU A 196 -15.94 -2.10 12.96
C LEU A 196 -14.60 -2.59 12.37
N PRO A 197 -13.80 -1.70 11.75
CA PRO A 197 -12.50 -2.11 11.24
C PRO A 197 -11.51 -2.39 12.37
N ASP A 198 -11.00 -3.60 12.44
CA ASP A 198 -9.87 -3.99 13.28
C ASP A 198 -8.55 -3.64 12.57
N ILE A 199 -7.44 -3.69 13.31
CA ILE A 199 -6.11 -3.49 12.74
C ILE A 199 -5.38 -4.82 12.72
N VAL A 200 -4.81 -5.15 11.56
CA VAL A 200 -3.98 -6.36 11.36
C VAL A 200 -2.53 -5.97 11.24
N GLU A 201 -1.66 -6.66 11.97
CA GLU A 201 -0.21 -6.54 11.81
C GLU A 201 0.46 -7.92 11.84
N ARG A 202 1.71 -8.02 11.41
CA ARG A 202 2.42 -9.29 11.18
C ARG A 202 2.33 -10.33 12.31
N SER A 203 2.12 -9.91 13.57
CA SER A 203 2.11 -10.81 14.74
C SER A 203 0.74 -10.99 15.37
N GLY A 204 -0.31 -10.36 14.81
CA GLY A 204 -1.67 -10.48 15.30
C GLY A 204 -2.60 -9.37 14.84
N TRP A 205 -3.69 -9.19 15.57
CA TRP A 205 -4.65 -8.17 15.27
C TRP A 205 -5.17 -7.47 16.53
N TRP A 206 -5.69 -6.27 16.35
CA TRP A 206 -6.16 -5.38 17.41
C TRP A 206 -7.64 -5.11 17.21
N GLU A 207 -8.46 -5.59 18.16
CA GLU A 207 -9.91 -5.47 18.14
C GLU A 207 -10.34 -4.05 18.47
N GLN A 208 -11.11 -3.42 17.57
CA GLN A 208 -11.66 -2.09 17.79
C GLN A 208 -12.75 -2.13 18.87
N PRO A 209 -12.65 -1.34 19.94
CA PRO A 209 -13.71 -1.29 20.95
C PRO A 209 -15.00 -0.64 20.41
N LYS A 210 -16.16 -1.27 20.60
CA LYS A 210 -17.48 -0.77 20.14
C LYS A 210 -17.81 0.66 20.58
N ASN A 211 -17.34 1.07 21.74
CA ASN A 211 -17.54 2.41 22.30
C ASN A 211 -16.18 3.01 22.68
N TRP A 212 -15.29 3.07 21.70
CA TRP A 212 -13.95 3.58 21.93
C TRP A 212 -13.97 5.05 22.35
N ASP A 213 -13.51 5.33 23.56
CA ASP A 213 -13.41 6.67 24.14
C ASP A 213 -12.18 7.45 23.64
N ARG A 214 -11.42 6.88 22.68
CA ARG A 214 -10.18 7.42 22.10
C ARG A 214 -9.03 7.55 23.11
N SER A 215 -9.17 6.98 24.30
CA SER A 215 -8.13 6.96 25.35
C SER A 215 -7.72 5.56 25.77
N SER A 216 -8.62 4.60 25.68
CA SER A 216 -8.34 3.19 25.97
C SER A 216 -7.58 2.51 24.84
N LEU A 217 -6.64 1.66 25.20
CA LEU A 217 -5.92 0.83 24.24
C LEU A 217 -6.81 -0.29 23.70
N TRP A 218 -6.50 -0.75 22.51
CA TRP A 218 -7.26 -1.83 21.89
C TRP A 218 -6.82 -3.19 22.42
N LYS A 219 -7.70 -4.17 22.36
CA LYS A 219 -7.40 -5.53 22.76
C LYS A 219 -6.60 -6.22 21.67
N TYR A 220 -5.46 -6.80 22.08
CA TYR A 220 -4.59 -7.54 21.17
C TYR A 220 -4.91 -9.03 21.16
N HIS A 221 -4.93 -9.60 19.95
CA HIS A 221 -5.05 -11.03 19.71
C HIS A 221 -3.80 -11.49 18.94
N GLN A 222 -3.07 -12.41 19.54
CA GLN A 222 -1.82 -12.91 18.97
C GLN A 222 -2.07 -13.96 17.89
N TYR A 223 -1.50 -13.74 16.71
CA TYR A 223 -1.38 -14.74 15.65
C TYR A 223 -0.25 -14.34 14.68
N PRO A 224 0.70 -15.25 14.34
CA PRO A 224 1.85 -14.92 13.50
C PRO A 224 1.47 -14.96 12.00
N PHE A 225 0.89 -13.88 11.48
CA PHE A 225 0.53 -13.79 10.07
C PHE A 225 1.75 -13.78 9.14
N SER A 226 2.87 -13.24 9.59
CA SER A 226 4.10 -13.30 8.81
C SER A 226 5.34 -13.35 9.70
N PRO A 227 6.41 -14.04 9.25
CA PRO A 227 7.64 -14.18 10.03
C PRO A 227 8.49 -12.90 10.03
N GLY A 228 9.45 -12.84 10.90
CA GLY A 228 10.51 -11.82 10.92
C GLY A 228 9.99 -10.39 11.04
N THR A 229 10.37 -9.54 10.11
CA THR A 229 9.96 -8.14 10.05
C THR A 229 8.63 -7.93 9.33
N GLY A 230 8.06 -8.97 8.72
CA GLY A 230 6.81 -8.92 7.96
C GLY A 230 7.01 -8.66 6.46
N GLY A 231 5.93 -8.60 5.76
CA GLY A 231 5.89 -8.41 4.31
C GLY A 231 5.44 -7.01 3.87
N ALA A 232 4.38 -6.93 3.08
CA ALA A 232 3.81 -5.68 2.56
C ALA A 232 2.57 -5.23 3.38
N GLN A 233 1.69 -4.46 2.76
CA GLN A 233 0.35 -4.17 3.27
C GLN A 233 -0.42 -5.47 3.48
N MET A 234 -1.28 -5.49 4.48
CA MET A 234 -2.15 -6.62 4.80
C MET A 234 -3.61 -6.24 4.55
N TYR A 235 -4.40 -7.21 4.10
CA TYR A 235 -5.81 -6.98 3.83
C TYR A 235 -6.65 -8.07 4.48
N ALA A 236 -7.77 -7.65 5.09
CA ALA A 236 -8.74 -8.56 5.67
C ALA A 236 -10.08 -8.44 4.92
N PHE A 237 -10.51 -9.54 4.30
CA PHE A 237 -11.77 -9.66 3.57
C PHE A 237 -12.14 -11.16 3.41
N ASP A 238 -13.39 -11.44 3.13
CA ASP A 238 -13.88 -12.78 2.84
C ASP A 238 -13.24 -13.31 1.55
N ILE A 239 -12.26 -14.20 1.67
CA ILE A 239 -11.51 -14.77 0.52
C ILE A 239 -12.21 -16.01 -0.03
N ASP A 240 -12.74 -16.89 0.80
CA ASP A 240 -13.31 -18.16 0.36
C ASP A 240 -14.84 -18.13 0.18
N GLY A 241 -15.52 -17.12 0.66
CA GLY A 241 -16.95 -16.92 0.48
C GLY A 241 -17.80 -17.50 1.59
N ASP A 242 -17.21 -17.79 2.75
CA ASP A 242 -17.92 -18.37 3.89
C ASP A 242 -18.60 -17.33 4.80
N GLY A 243 -18.24 -16.04 4.63
CA GLY A 243 -18.86 -14.88 5.28
C GLY A 243 -18.10 -14.38 6.50
N ASP A 244 -16.93 -14.90 6.82
CA ASP A 244 -15.98 -14.27 7.72
C ASP A 244 -14.76 -13.69 6.96
N ASN A 245 -13.94 -12.89 7.62
CA ASN A 245 -12.84 -12.20 6.95
C ASN A 245 -11.50 -12.89 7.22
N ASP A 246 -10.88 -13.29 6.15
CA ASP A 246 -9.54 -13.85 6.09
C ASP A 246 -8.48 -12.75 5.99
N VAL A 247 -7.21 -13.12 6.14
CA VAL A 247 -6.09 -12.19 6.00
C VAL A 247 -5.14 -12.63 4.91
N VAL A 248 -4.82 -11.74 3.97
CA VAL A 248 -3.76 -11.93 2.98
C VAL A 248 -2.56 -11.06 3.28
N THR A 249 -1.35 -11.62 3.13
CA THR A 249 -0.09 -10.91 3.34
C THR A 249 1.05 -11.53 2.53
N SER A 250 2.02 -10.71 2.14
CA SER A 250 3.34 -11.23 1.80
C SER A 250 4.09 -11.59 3.10
N MET A 251 4.88 -12.65 3.06
CA MET A 251 5.52 -13.20 4.26
C MET A 251 6.81 -12.47 4.63
N ASP A 252 7.55 -12.01 3.62
CA ASP A 252 8.83 -11.31 3.80
C ASP A 252 9.03 -10.25 2.71
N GLY A 253 9.07 -8.98 3.11
CA GLY A 253 9.30 -7.86 2.20
C GLY A 253 10.65 -7.89 1.48
N HIS A 254 11.65 -8.58 2.04
CA HIS A 254 13.00 -8.71 1.49
C HIS A 254 13.32 -10.11 0.97
N GLY A 255 12.49 -11.07 1.23
CA GLY A 255 12.62 -12.45 0.83
C GLY A 255 11.50 -12.90 -0.09
N TYR A 256 10.93 -14.04 0.19
CA TYR A 256 9.90 -14.70 -0.59
C TYR A 256 8.66 -14.97 0.25
N GLY A 257 7.57 -15.24 -0.42
CA GLY A 257 6.37 -15.78 0.18
C GLY A 257 5.16 -14.86 0.07
N LEU A 258 4.05 -15.49 -0.29
CA LEU A 258 2.71 -14.92 -0.30
C LEU A 258 1.78 -15.96 0.33
N SER A 259 0.99 -15.57 1.29
CA SER A 259 0.03 -16.46 1.97
C SER A 259 -1.29 -15.75 2.23
N TRP A 260 -2.33 -16.57 2.42
CA TRP A 260 -3.54 -16.12 3.05
C TRP A 260 -3.84 -16.99 4.27
N HIS A 261 -4.56 -16.44 5.22
CA HIS A 261 -4.88 -17.08 6.47
C HIS A 261 -6.40 -17.15 6.57
N GLU A 262 -6.93 -18.35 6.32
CA GLU A 262 -8.34 -18.70 6.45
C GLU A 262 -8.76 -18.52 7.89
N GLN A 263 -9.76 -17.68 8.17
CA GLN A 263 -10.37 -17.62 9.47
C GLN A 263 -11.18 -18.90 9.70
N ILE A 264 -10.99 -19.50 10.84
CA ILE A 264 -11.69 -20.75 11.23
C ILE A 264 -12.21 -20.63 12.65
N GLY A 265 -13.29 -21.32 12.95
CA GLY A 265 -13.90 -21.29 14.26
C GLY A 265 -15.21 -20.54 14.28
N ASP A 266 -15.54 -19.96 15.42
CA ASP A 266 -16.70 -19.09 15.55
C ASP A 266 -16.28 -17.70 16.10
N LYS A 267 -17.20 -16.75 16.06
CA LYS A 267 -16.93 -15.36 16.50
C LYS A 267 -16.48 -15.21 17.95
N SER A 268 -16.60 -16.25 18.77
CA SER A 268 -16.15 -16.26 20.18
C SER A 268 -14.72 -16.77 20.33
N GLU A 269 -14.20 -17.51 19.33
CA GLU A 269 -12.87 -18.10 19.35
C GLU A 269 -12.28 -18.12 17.93
N ILE A 270 -11.79 -16.97 17.48
CA ILE A 270 -11.22 -16.79 16.16
C ILE A 270 -9.84 -17.42 16.10
N HIS A 271 -9.66 -18.31 15.15
CA HIS A 271 -8.39 -18.91 14.77
C HIS A 271 -8.11 -18.69 13.29
N PHE A 272 -6.88 -18.91 12.88
CA PHE A 272 -6.51 -18.85 11.48
C PHE A 272 -5.74 -20.10 11.08
N LYS A 273 -5.86 -20.45 9.81
CA LYS A 273 -5.10 -21.52 9.17
C LYS A 273 -4.36 -20.96 7.97
N GLU A 274 -3.04 -21.07 7.99
CA GLU A 274 -2.20 -20.56 6.89
C GLU A 274 -2.33 -21.44 5.64
N HIS A 275 -2.47 -20.78 4.49
CA HIS A 275 -2.40 -21.35 3.16
C HIS A 275 -1.33 -20.61 2.35
N ILE A 276 -0.35 -21.35 1.89
CA ILE A 276 0.73 -20.81 1.07
C ILE A 276 0.26 -20.66 -0.37
N ILE A 277 0.41 -19.46 -0.93
CA ILE A 277 0.15 -19.17 -2.34
C ILE A 277 1.44 -19.30 -3.15
N MET A 278 2.56 -18.79 -2.62
CA MET A 278 3.86 -18.79 -3.30
C MET A 278 4.99 -18.80 -2.27
N THR A 279 6.07 -19.55 -2.55
CA THR A 279 7.32 -19.58 -1.77
C THR A 279 8.50 -19.12 -2.61
N ASP A 280 9.70 -19.59 -2.26
CA ASP A 280 10.96 -19.42 -3.01
C ASP A 280 11.20 -20.54 -4.05
N ARG A 281 10.22 -21.43 -4.27
CA ARG A 281 10.35 -22.59 -5.15
C ARG A 281 9.18 -22.72 -6.11
N SER A 282 9.50 -23.04 -7.35
CA SER A 282 8.51 -23.22 -8.42
C SER A 282 7.55 -24.40 -8.20
N GLU A 283 8.00 -25.42 -7.48
CA GLU A 283 7.22 -26.64 -7.21
C GLU A 283 6.16 -26.47 -6.11
N ASP A 284 6.18 -25.35 -5.37
CA ASP A 284 5.24 -25.12 -4.26
C ASP A 284 3.89 -24.55 -4.70
N ASN A 285 3.73 -24.26 -5.99
CA ASN A 285 2.43 -23.94 -6.58
C ASN A 285 2.28 -24.54 -7.99
N PRO A 286 1.07 -24.79 -8.45
CA PRO A 286 0.83 -25.50 -9.70
C PRO A 286 1.25 -24.72 -10.96
N TYR A 287 1.55 -23.45 -10.83
CA TYR A 287 1.89 -22.54 -11.93
C TYR A 287 3.39 -22.31 -12.09
N GLY A 288 4.20 -22.77 -11.14
CA GLY A 288 5.64 -22.57 -11.14
C GLY A 288 6.11 -21.12 -10.96
N VAL A 289 5.23 -20.23 -10.47
CA VAL A 289 5.53 -18.82 -10.26
C VAL A 289 6.15 -18.61 -8.89
N PHE A 290 7.29 -17.94 -8.87
CA PHE A 290 7.91 -17.43 -7.64
C PHE A 290 8.73 -16.16 -7.95
N PHE A 291 8.77 -15.24 -7.03
CA PHE A 291 9.63 -14.06 -7.04
C PHE A 291 9.81 -13.53 -5.63
N SER A 292 10.83 -12.73 -5.43
CA SER A 292 11.23 -12.19 -4.12
C SER A 292 10.81 -10.74 -3.94
N GLN A 293 11.03 -10.20 -2.75
CA GLN A 293 10.94 -8.79 -2.41
C GLN A 293 9.52 -8.22 -2.61
N LEU A 294 8.52 -8.92 -2.05
CA LEU A 294 7.11 -8.51 -2.12
C LEU A 294 6.83 -7.35 -1.14
N HIS A 295 7.36 -6.17 -1.44
CA HIS A 295 7.26 -4.99 -0.57
C HIS A 295 5.96 -4.19 -0.71
N ALA A 296 5.17 -4.46 -1.74
CA ALA A 296 3.88 -3.83 -1.95
C ALA A 296 2.85 -4.88 -2.34
N LEU A 297 1.67 -4.78 -1.74
CA LEU A 297 0.51 -5.60 -2.03
C LEU A 297 -0.73 -4.72 -2.00
N THR A 298 -1.65 -4.95 -2.93
CA THR A 298 -2.99 -4.36 -2.91
C THR A 298 -4.01 -5.37 -3.39
N VAL A 299 -5.29 -5.09 -3.18
CA VAL A 299 -6.39 -5.94 -3.64
C VAL A 299 -7.38 -5.13 -4.45
N ALA A 300 -7.91 -5.72 -5.53
CA ALA A 300 -8.95 -5.16 -6.36
C ALA A 300 -9.65 -6.25 -7.17
N ASP A 301 -10.91 -6.06 -7.51
CA ASP A 301 -11.64 -6.93 -8.44
C ASP A 301 -11.27 -6.55 -9.88
N LEU A 302 -10.19 -7.16 -10.41
CA LEU A 302 -9.62 -6.76 -11.70
C LEU A 302 -10.44 -7.23 -12.90
N ASP A 303 -11.16 -8.33 -12.79
CA ASP A 303 -11.96 -8.83 -13.91
C ASP A 303 -13.47 -8.61 -13.76
N ASN A 304 -13.89 -7.87 -12.74
CA ASN A 304 -15.27 -7.53 -12.40
C ASN A 304 -16.15 -8.77 -12.19
N ASP A 305 -15.62 -9.78 -11.49
CA ASP A 305 -16.38 -10.99 -11.12
C ASP A 305 -17.00 -10.89 -9.69
N GLY A 306 -16.72 -9.83 -8.97
CA GLY A 306 -17.20 -9.54 -7.62
C GLY A 306 -16.31 -10.10 -6.51
N ILE A 307 -15.18 -10.69 -6.83
CA ILE A 307 -14.20 -11.23 -5.89
C ILE A 307 -12.92 -10.40 -5.97
N LEU A 308 -12.35 -10.06 -4.82
CA LEU A 308 -11.08 -9.32 -4.80
C LEU A 308 -9.91 -10.23 -5.17
N ASP A 309 -9.07 -9.73 -6.07
CA ASP A 309 -7.82 -10.34 -6.49
C ASP A 309 -6.63 -9.72 -5.77
N ILE A 310 -5.49 -10.41 -5.74
CA ILE A 310 -4.25 -9.91 -5.15
C ILE A 310 -3.36 -9.34 -6.25
N ILE A 311 -2.82 -8.14 -6.04
CA ILE A 311 -1.87 -7.50 -6.94
C ILE A 311 -0.59 -7.25 -6.17
N THR A 312 0.52 -7.81 -6.64
CA THR A 312 1.84 -7.67 -6.00
C THR A 312 2.95 -7.87 -7.04
N GLY A 313 4.19 -7.66 -6.65
CA GLY A 313 5.32 -7.83 -7.54
C GLY A 313 6.65 -7.74 -6.80
N LYS A 314 7.72 -7.76 -7.56
CA LYS A 314 9.07 -7.68 -7.04
C LYS A 314 9.51 -6.22 -6.89
N SER A 315 9.88 -5.82 -5.67
CA SER A 315 10.53 -4.53 -5.44
C SER A 315 11.94 -4.52 -6.06
N TYR A 316 12.18 -3.57 -6.96
CA TYR A 316 13.41 -3.58 -7.74
C TYR A 316 14.61 -3.10 -6.92
N TYR A 317 15.62 -3.96 -6.79
CA TYR A 317 16.98 -3.67 -6.33
C TYR A 317 17.05 -3.06 -4.92
N ALA A 318 16.23 -3.57 -3.99
CA ALA A 318 16.32 -3.18 -2.58
C ALA A 318 17.70 -3.58 -2.00
N HIS A 319 18.13 -2.87 -0.96
CA HIS A 319 19.42 -3.07 -0.27
C HIS A 319 20.66 -3.14 -1.20
N ASN A 320 20.63 -2.36 -2.31
CA ASN A 320 21.71 -2.38 -3.31
C ASN A 320 21.95 -3.77 -3.93
N GLY A 321 20.89 -4.53 -4.17
CA GLY A 321 20.95 -5.84 -4.79
C GLY A 321 21.48 -6.95 -3.87
N ARG A 322 21.40 -6.79 -2.54
CA ARG A 322 21.86 -7.81 -1.58
C ARG A 322 20.76 -8.80 -1.17
N ASP A 323 19.53 -8.47 -1.45
CA ASP A 323 18.41 -9.34 -1.13
C ASP A 323 18.33 -10.54 -2.07
N PRO A 324 17.74 -11.66 -1.64
CA PRO A 324 17.55 -12.82 -2.50
C PRO A 324 16.82 -12.46 -3.80
N GLY A 325 17.26 -13.01 -4.92
CA GLY A 325 16.66 -12.77 -6.23
C GLY A 325 16.76 -11.33 -6.75
N ALA A 326 17.72 -10.52 -6.25
CA ALA A 326 17.84 -9.10 -6.62
C ALA A 326 18.01 -8.87 -8.12
N GLU A 327 18.69 -9.79 -8.81
CA GLU A 327 18.95 -9.73 -10.26
C GLU A 327 17.82 -10.36 -11.12
N ASP A 328 16.81 -10.97 -10.48
CA ASP A 328 15.69 -11.55 -11.19
C ASP A 328 14.79 -10.45 -11.78
N PRO A 329 13.99 -10.75 -12.82
CA PRO A 329 13.10 -9.78 -13.45
C PRO A 329 12.23 -9.01 -12.46
N ALA A 330 12.08 -7.72 -12.68
CA ALA A 330 11.23 -6.84 -11.87
C ALA A 330 9.76 -7.01 -12.29
N VAL A 331 9.13 -8.05 -11.77
CA VAL A 331 7.79 -8.47 -12.18
C VAL A 331 6.69 -7.73 -11.43
N LEU A 332 5.54 -7.58 -12.11
CA LEU A 332 4.24 -7.23 -11.57
C LEU A 332 3.25 -8.32 -11.96
N TYR A 333 2.55 -8.87 -10.97
CA TYR A 333 1.55 -9.91 -11.12
C TYR A 333 0.21 -9.52 -10.51
N TRP A 334 -0.86 -10.08 -11.03
CA TRP A 334 -2.09 -10.25 -10.30
C TRP A 334 -2.41 -11.74 -10.15
N PHE A 335 -2.93 -12.11 -8.99
CA PHE A 335 -3.37 -13.46 -8.67
C PHE A 335 -4.88 -13.42 -8.59
N LYS A 336 -5.53 -14.01 -9.61
CA LYS A 336 -6.98 -14.11 -9.63
C LYS A 336 -7.45 -15.07 -8.54
N THR A 337 -8.32 -14.59 -7.68
CA THR A 337 -8.99 -15.42 -6.67
C THR A 337 -10.12 -16.21 -7.32
N VAL A 338 -10.05 -17.53 -7.23
CA VAL A 338 -11.07 -18.45 -7.76
C VAL A 338 -11.64 -19.30 -6.64
N ARG A 339 -12.93 -19.14 -6.37
CA ARG A 339 -13.67 -19.95 -5.41
C ARG A 339 -14.25 -21.17 -6.08
N HIS A 340 -13.92 -22.37 -5.61
CA HIS A 340 -14.46 -23.61 -6.14
C HIS A 340 -15.71 -24.04 -5.35
N THR A 341 -16.55 -24.85 -5.98
CA THR A 341 -17.81 -25.33 -5.39
C THR A 341 -17.61 -26.29 -4.21
N ASP A 342 -16.41 -26.80 -4.01
CA ASP A 342 -16.04 -27.65 -2.87
C ASP A 342 -15.50 -26.84 -1.67
N GLY A 343 -15.51 -25.50 -1.77
CA GLY A 343 -15.01 -24.58 -0.75
C GLY A 343 -13.52 -24.29 -0.83
N SER A 344 -12.79 -24.89 -1.78
CA SER A 344 -11.37 -24.57 -1.96
C SER A 344 -11.18 -23.26 -2.73
N VAL A 345 -10.08 -22.57 -2.43
CA VAL A 345 -9.67 -21.34 -3.12
C VAL A 345 -8.39 -21.59 -3.92
N GLU A 346 -8.38 -21.10 -5.15
CA GLU A 346 -7.22 -21.15 -6.03
C GLU A 346 -6.80 -19.71 -6.39
N PHE A 347 -5.50 -19.44 -6.40
CA PHE A 347 -4.94 -18.16 -6.85
C PHE A 347 -4.20 -18.36 -8.17
N VAL A 348 -4.80 -17.90 -9.26
CA VAL A 348 -4.27 -18.08 -10.62
C VAL A 348 -3.39 -16.87 -10.96
N PRO A 349 -2.07 -17.03 -11.08
CA PRO A 349 -1.18 -15.91 -11.36
C PRO A 349 -1.21 -15.51 -12.84
N TYR A 350 -1.33 -14.21 -13.08
CA TYR A 350 -1.17 -13.60 -14.40
C TYR A 350 -0.08 -12.53 -14.32
N MET A 351 0.93 -12.68 -15.15
CA MET A 351 1.98 -11.66 -15.28
C MET A 351 1.45 -10.45 -16.02
N ILE A 352 1.51 -9.28 -15.39
CA ILE A 352 1.14 -8.00 -16.01
C ILE A 352 2.35 -7.45 -16.76
N ASP A 353 3.53 -7.49 -16.13
CA ASP A 353 4.78 -6.97 -16.68
C ASP A 353 6.00 -7.65 -16.03
N ASP A 354 7.12 -7.70 -16.75
CA ASP A 354 8.37 -8.33 -16.29
C ASP A 354 9.55 -7.36 -16.13
N ASP A 355 9.30 -6.07 -16.32
CA ASP A 355 10.35 -5.03 -16.29
C ASP A 355 9.98 -3.77 -15.49
N SER A 356 8.79 -3.66 -14.92
CA SER A 356 8.40 -2.55 -14.07
C SER A 356 8.73 -2.78 -12.60
N GLY A 357 8.36 -3.93 -12.10
CA GLY A 357 8.37 -4.22 -10.66
C GLY A 357 7.40 -3.35 -9.87
N VAL A 358 7.54 -3.40 -8.55
CA VAL A 358 6.81 -2.56 -7.60
C VAL A 358 7.80 -1.81 -6.69
N GLY A 359 7.31 -0.78 -6.02
CA GLY A 359 8.05 -0.13 -4.94
C GLY A 359 7.52 -0.54 -3.58
N ARG A 360 7.07 0.46 -2.81
CA ARG A 360 6.45 0.27 -1.49
C ARG A 360 4.94 0.45 -1.52
N GLN A 361 4.41 0.99 -2.62
CA GLN A 361 2.99 1.29 -2.80
C GLN A 361 2.56 0.94 -4.22
N ILE A 362 1.46 0.20 -4.34
CA ILE A 362 0.69 0.01 -5.56
C ILE A 362 -0.66 0.68 -5.34
N SER A 363 -1.13 1.43 -6.33
CA SER A 363 -2.46 2.03 -6.29
C SER A 363 -3.30 1.54 -7.47
N THR A 364 -4.58 1.27 -7.20
CA THR A 364 -5.53 0.78 -8.18
C THR A 364 -6.76 1.68 -8.25
N GLY A 365 -7.32 1.84 -9.44
CA GLY A 365 -8.55 2.62 -9.68
C GLY A 365 -8.78 2.86 -11.15
N ASP A 366 -9.95 3.36 -11.49
CA ASP A 366 -10.33 3.68 -12.86
C ASP A 366 -9.78 5.07 -13.24
N LEU A 367 -8.67 5.11 -13.97
CA LEU A 367 -7.97 6.34 -14.34
C LEU A 367 -8.58 7.05 -15.56
N ASN A 368 -9.28 6.31 -16.40
CA ASN A 368 -9.79 6.82 -17.68
C ASN A 368 -11.33 6.86 -17.74
N ASN A 369 -12.02 6.49 -16.65
CA ASN A 369 -13.47 6.41 -16.51
C ASN A 369 -14.12 5.39 -17.49
N ASP A 370 -13.45 4.24 -17.73
CA ASP A 370 -14.00 3.17 -18.56
C ASP A 370 -14.63 2.00 -17.76
N GLY A 371 -14.63 2.13 -16.43
CA GLY A 371 -15.19 1.14 -15.49
C GLY A 371 -14.27 -0.06 -15.23
N LYS A 372 -13.00 0.01 -15.65
CA LYS A 372 -12.00 -1.02 -15.36
C LYS A 372 -10.95 -0.50 -14.40
N ILE A 373 -10.28 -1.40 -13.72
CA ILE A 373 -9.27 -1.05 -12.73
C ILE A 373 -7.89 -0.97 -13.38
N ASP A 374 -7.31 0.21 -13.35
CA ASP A 374 -5.94 0.50 -13.76
C ASP A 374 -4.99 0.39 -12.56
N ILE A 375 -3.68 0.29 -12.84
CA ILE A 375 -2.65 0.12 -11.80
C ILE A 375 -1.57 1.19 -11.97
N VAL A 376 -1.13 1.76 -10.85
CA VAL A 376 0.00 2.70 -10.79
C VAL A 376 1.03 2.21 -9.79
N THR A 377 2.31 2.27 -10.16
CA THR A 377 3.43 1.96 -9.28
C THR A 377 4.63 2.85 -9.57
N SER A 378 5.50 3.02 -8.59
CA SER A 378 6.78 3.73 -8.72
C SER A 378 7.85 3.06 -7.91
N ASN A 379 9.06 3.01 -8.44
CA ASN A 379 10.23 2.43 -7.80
C ASN A 379 11.52 2.98 -8.41
N LYS A 380 12.65 2.31 -8.19
CA LYS A 380 13.97 2.70 -8.72
C LYS A 380 14.08 2.66 -10.26
N LYS A 381 13.12 2.05 -10.96
CA LYS A 381 13.05 2.07 -12.43
C LYS A 381 12.20 3.23 -12.97
N GLY A 382 11.51 3.97 -12.11
CA GLY A 382 10.66 5.10 -12.47
C GLY A 382 9.20 4.93 -12.12
N VAL A 383 8.33 5.61 -12.87
CA VAL A 383 6.87 5.66 -12.63
C VAL A 383 6.15 4.97 -13.78
N PHE A 384 5.28 4.01 -13.45
CA PHE A 384 4.57 3.18 -14.42
C PHE A 384 3.06 3.23 -14.19
N VAL A 385 2.34 3.18 -15.29
CA VAL A 385 0.88 3.04 -15.33
C VAL A 385 0.53 1.86 -16.23
N PHE A 386 -0.45 1.10 -15.82
CA PHE A 386 -1.01 -0.01 -16.57
C PHE A 386 -2.50 0.25 -16.77
N ILE A 387 -2.88 0.60 -17.98
CA ILE A 387 -4.28 0.87 -18.36
C ILE A 387 -4.90 -0.45 -18.82
N GLN A 388 -5.96 -0.87 -18.15
CA GLN A 388 -6.70 -2.09 -18.47
C GLN A 388 -7.46 -1.96 -19.80
N LYS A 389 -7.43 -3.03 -20.64
CA LYS A 389 -8.09 -3.07 -21.96
C LYS A 389 -9.46 -3.72 -21.93
#